data_3fb96fc223fc85b9210b03c12dc29c00
#
_entry.id   3fb96fc223fc85b9210b03c12dc29c00
#
_cell.length_a   1.000
_cell.length_b   1.000
_cell.length_c   1.000
_cell.angle_alpha   90.00
_cell.angle_beta   90.00
_cell.angle_gamma   90.00
#
_symmetry.space_group_name_H-M   'P 1'
#
loop_
_entity.id
_entity.type
_entity.pdbx_description
1 polymer ?
#
loop_
_entity_poly.entity_id
_entity_poly.type
_entity_poly.pdbx_seq_one_letter_code
_entity_poly.pdbx_strand_id
1 'polypeptide(L)'
;MAELLETYNGMIEEEDELYMGIHVCEECTDHLLDLISEQTEAVHIPTAEAILSAVQVIMKDLQTELLHLRIEKGMLTWEISRLREIQNKA
;
A
#
# COMPACT_ATOMS: atom_id res chain seq x y z
N MET A 1 16.30 14.64 16.73
CA MET A 1 14.96 15.07 16.25
C MET A 1 14.89 15.18 14.72
N ALA A 2 15.83 15.86 14.08
CA ALA A 2 15.83 15.99 12.61
C ALA A 2 15.88 14.65 11.87
N GLU A 3 16.69 13.70 12.34
CA GLU A 3 16.80 12.37 11.75
C GLU A 3 15.48 11.59 11.84
N LEU A 4 14.76 11.74 12.96
CA LEU A 4 13.45 11.09 13.15
C LEU A 4 12.42 11.68 12.18
N LEU A 5 12.46 12.98 11.95
CA LEU A 5 11.55 13.65 11.03
C LEU A 5 11.84 13.26 9.58
N GLU A 6 13.11 13.11 9.22
CA GLU A 6 13.52 12.63 7.90
C GLU A 6 13.02 11.20 7.67
N THR A 7 13.18 10.32 8.66
CA THR A 7 12.69 8.95 8.61
C THR A 7 11.18 8.93 8.44
N TYR A 8 10.46 9.75 9.21
CA TYR A 8 9.02 9.89 9.12
C TYR A 8 8.56 10.31 7.72
N ASN A 9 9.23 11.33 7.15
CA ASN A 9 8.92 11.80 5.81
C ASN A 9 9.17 10.73 4.74
N GLY A 10 10.24 9.95 4.89
CA GLY A 10 10.52 8.81 4.03
C GLY A 10 9.42 7.75 4.09
N MET A 11 8.87 7.51 5.28
CA MET A 11 7.75 6.58 5.47
C MET A 11 6.48 7.07 4.77
N ILE A 12 6.22 8.38 4.77
CA ILE A 12 5.08 8.96 4.05
C ILE A 12 5.23 8.74 2.56
N GLU A 13 6.43 8.93 2.00
CA GLU A 13 6.70 8.70 0.59
C GLU A 13 6.51 7.22 0.21
N GLU A 14 7.01 6.29 1.04
CA GLU A 14 6.81 4.86 0.83
C GLU A 14 5.33 4.49 0.89
N GLU A 15 4.59 5.08 1.83
CA GLU A 15 3.15 4.88 1.97
C GLU A 15 2.41 5.29 0.71
N ASP A 16 2.76 6.44 0.14
CA ASP A 16 2.16 6.94 -1.09
C ASP A 16 2.45 5.99 -2.27
N GLU A 17 3.67 5.47 -2.39
CA GLU A 17 4.02 4.51 -3.43
C GLU A 17 3.24 3.20 -3.29
N LEU A 18 3.06 2.72 -2.05
CA LEU A 18 2.27 1.52 -1.79
C LEU A 18 0.81 1.71 -2.15
N TYR A 19 0.23 2.87 -1.83
CA TYR A 19 -1.13 3.21 -2.25
C TYR A 19 -1.27 3.25 -3.77
N MET A 20 -0.30 3.81 -4.47
CA MET A 20 -0.30 3.84 -5.93
C MET A 20 -0.27 2.43 -6.52
N GLY A 21 0.57 1.55 -5.97
CA GLY A 21 0.65 0.16 -6.39
C GLY A 21 -0.66 -0.60 -6.16
N ILE A 22 -1.27 -0.41 -4.99
CA ILE A 22 -2.57 -1.02 -4.66
C ILE A 22 -3.64 -0.52 -5.63
N HIS A 23 -3.65 0.76 -5.93
CA HIS A 23 -4.60 1.36 -6.87
C HIS A 23 -4.47 0.74 -8.27
N VAL A 24 -3.24 0.54 -8.76
CA VAL A 24 -3.01 -0.13 -10.05
C VAL A 24 -3.59 -1.54 -10.03
N CYS A 25 -3.39 -2.29 -8.94
CA CYS A 25 -3.97 -3.64 -8.81
C CYS A 25 -5.50 -3.61 -8.86
N GLU A 26 -6.12 -2.65 -8.19
CA GLU A 26 -7.58 -2.48 -8.20
C GLU A 26 -8.09 -2.16 -9.60
N GLU A 27 -7.42 -1.25 -10.31
CA GLU A 27 -7.78 -0.91 -11.68
C GLU A 27 -7.62 -2.08 -12.65
N CYS A 28 -6.52 -2.84 -12.53
CA CYS A 28 -6.32 -4.04 -13.33
C CYS A 28 -7.43 -5.07 -13.11
N THR A 29 -7.85 -5.25 -11.85
CA THR A 29 -8.94 -6.14 -11.50
C THR A 29 -10.24 -5.69 -12.15
N ASP A 30 -10.58 -4.41 -12.02
CA ASP A 30 -11.81 -3.86 -12.58
C ASP A 30 -11.84 -3.97 -14.10
N HIS A 31 -10.74 -3.62 -14.77
CA HIS A 31 -10.64 -3.71 -16.23
C HIS A 31 -10.78 -5.15 -16.73
N LEU A 32 -10.18 -6.12 -16.03
CA LEU A 32 -10.26 -7.50 -16.42
C LEU A 32 -11.68 -8.07 -16.19
N LEU A 33 -12.33 -7.69 -15.11
CA LEU A 33 -13.71 -8.07 -14.84
C LEU A 33 -14.67 -7.48 -15.89
N ASP A 34 -14.46 -6.23 -16.28
CA ASP A 34 -15.22 -5.58 -17.35
C ASP A 34 -15.02 -6.30 -18.68
N LEU A 35 -13.79 -6.66 -19.00
CA LEU A 35 -13.47 -7.40 -20.22
C LEU A 35 -14.19 -8.75 -20.25
N ILE A 36 -14.19 -9.48 -19.13
CA ILE A 36 -14.91 -10.76 -18.99
C ILE A 36 -16.42 -10.54 -19.20
N SER A 37 -17.01 -9.51 -18.61
CA SER A 37 -18.43 -9.20 -18.72
C SER A 37 -18.84 -8.85 -20.13
N GLU A 38 -18.01 -8.07 -20.83
CA GLU A 38 -18.35 -7.54 -22.15
C GLU A 38 -18.04 -8.52 -23.30
N GLN A 39 -17.01 -9.36 -23.13
CA GLN A 39 -16.48 -10.22 -24.19
C GLN A 39 -16.23 -11.64 -23.72
N THR A 40 -17.17 -12.21 -22.97
CA THR A 40 -17.02 -13.55 -22.37
C THR A 40 -16.60 -14.63 -23.38
N GLU A 41 -17.14 -14.60 -24.60
CA GLU A 41 -16.82 -15.59 -25.62
C GLU A 41 -15.42 -15.42 -26.21
N ALA A 42 -14.88 -14.18 -26.17
CA ALA A 42 -13.57 -13.86 -26.72
C ALA A 42 -12.44 -13.99 -25.69
N VAL A 43 -12.77 -14.11 -24.41
CA VAL A 43 -11.80 -14.19 -23.31
C VAL A 43 -11.60 -15.64 -22.88
N HIS A 44 -10.35 -16.05 -22.80
CA HIS A 44 -10.01 -17.35 -22.23
C HIS A 44 -10.10 -17.27 -20.72
N ILE A 45 -11.22 -17.76 -20.16
CA ILE A 45 -11.54 -17.62 -18.73
C ILE A 45 -10.46 -18.19 -17.80
N PRO A 46 -9.91 -19.40 -18.03
CA PRO A 46 -8.84 -19.90 -17.15
C PRO A 46 -7.62 -18.99 -17.08
N THR A 47 -7.25 -18.35 -18.19
CA THR A 47 -6.14 -17.39 -18.19
C THR A 47 -6.52 -16.13 -17.44
N ALA A 48 -7.72 -15.62 -17.62
CA ALA A 48 -8.21 -14.44 -16.89
C ALA A 48 -8.23 -14.69 -15.38
N GLU A 49 -8.68 -15.86 -14.95
CA GLU A 49 -8.65 -16.26 -13.54
C GLU A 49 -7.24 -16.32 -12.98
N ALA A 50 -6.28 -16.84 -13.75
CA ALA A 50 -4.88 -16.89 -13.35
C ALA A 50 -4.29 -15.51 -13.18
N ILE A 51 -4.61 -14.57 -14.09
CA ILE A 51 -4.16 -13.18 -14.00
C ILE A 51 -4.76 -12.50 -12.77
N LEU A 52 -6.07 -12.68 -12.53
CA LEU A 52 -6.74 -12.12 -11.36
C LEU A 52 -6.13 -12.66 -10.07
N SER A 53 -5.83 -13.95 -10.01
CA SER A 53 -5.17 -14.54 -8.85
C SER A 53 -3.80 -13.95 -8.60
N ALA A 54 -3.00 -13.74 -9.66
CA ALA A 54 -1.69 -13.12 -9.56
C ALA A 54 -1.78 -11.68 -9.06
N VAL A 55 -2.74 -10.91 -9.57
CA VAL A 55 -2.96 -9.52 -9.13
C VAL A 55 -3.37 -9.49 -7.66
N GLN A 56 -4.21 -10.42 -7.21
CA GLN A 56 -4.63 -10.53 -5.81
C GLN A 56 -3.44 -10.79 -4.88
N VAL A 57 -2.51 -11.66 -5.27
CA VAL A 57 -1.29 -11.94 -4.49
C VAL A 57 -0.44 -10.68 -4.37
N ILE A 58 -0.22 -9.98 -5.48
CA ILE A 58 0.56 -8.74 -5.50
C ILE A 58 -0.09 -7.69 -4.60
N MET A 59 -1.39 -7.50 -4.74
CA MET A 59 -2.14 -6.52 -3.95
C MET A 59 -2.08 -6.83 -2.45
N LYS A 60 -2.23 -8.10 -2.09
CA LYS A 60 -2.15 -8.55 -0.70
C LYS A 60 -0.76 -8.28 -0.10
N ASP A 61 0.30 -8.53 -0.85
CA ASP A 61 1.66 -8.26 -0.42
C ASP A 61 1.87 -6.75 -0.18
N LEU A 62 1.37 -5.91 -1.08
CA LEU A 62 1.44 -4.45 -0.92
C LEU A 62 0.66 -3.96 0.29
N GLN A 63 -0.52 -4.53 0.53
CA GLN A 63 -1.34 -4.21 1.69
C GLN A 63 -0.66 -4.61 3.00
N THR A 64 0.04 -5.74 3.00
CA THR A 64 0.80 -6.21 4.15
C THR A 64 1.98 -5.28 4.44
N GLU A 65 2.71 -4.86 3.41
CA GLU A 65 3.80 -3.88 3.56
C GLU A 65 3.27 -2.55 4.09
N LEU A 66 2.12 -2.10 3.58
CA LEU A 66 1.49 -0.87 4.04
C LEU A 66 1.10 -0.96 5.52
N LEU A 67 0.57 -2.09 5.95
CA LEU A 67 0.22 -2.32 7.36
C LEU A 67 1.45 -2.22 8.26
N HIS A 68 2.55 -2.89 7.88
CA HIS A 68 3.79 -2.84 8.63
C HIS A 68 4.36 -1.41 8.70
N LEU A 69 4.32 -0.70 7.57
CA LEU A 69 4.78 0.68 7.51
C LEU A 69 3.96 1.61 8.41
N ARG A 70 2.65 1.42 8.44
CA ARG A 70 1.75 2.18 9.34
C ARG A 70 2.05 1.93 10.81
N ILE A 71 2.36 0.69 11.16
CA ILE A 71 2.75 0.33 12.53
C ILE A 71 4.05 1.06 12.90
N GLU A 72 5.07 0.97 12.04
CA GLU A 72 6.35 1.65 12.26
C GLU A 72 6.19 3.17 12.33
N LYS A 73 5.38 3.74 11.45
CA LYS A 73 5.09 5.18 11.45
C LYS A 73 4.40 5.61 12.75
N GLY A 74 3.46 4.80 13.23
CA GLY A 74 2.78 5.06 14.50
C GLY A 74 3.72 5.03 15.69
N MET A 75 4.63 4.07 15.72
CA MET A 75 5.65 3.98 16.77
C MET A 75 6.58 5.18 16.74
N LEU A 76 6.99 5.61 15.55
CA LEU A 76 7.86 6.77 15.37
C LEU A 76 7.15 8.07 15.78
N THR A 77 5.87 8.20 15.45
CA THR A 77 5.05 9.34 15.86
C THR A 77 5.00 9.46 17.38
N TRP A 78 4.80 8.34 18.05
CA TRP A 78 4.80 8.29 19.52
C TRP A 78 6.15 8.73 20.09
N GLU A 79 7.25 8.25 19.53
CA GLU A 79 8.59 8.59 19.96
C GLU A 79 8.89 10.09 19.78
N ILE A 80 8.52 10.65 18.63
CA ILE A 80 8.66 12.08 18.34
C ILE A 80 7.87 12.91 19.36
N SER A 81 6.64 12.53 19.65
CA SER A 81 5.79 13.21 20.62
C SER A 81 6.40 13.18 22.01
N ARG A 82 6.94 12.03 22.40
CA ARG A 82 7.61 11.89 23.72
C ARG A 82 8.83 12.78 23.84
N LEU A 83 9.64 12.84 22.80
CA LEU A 83 10.84 13.71 22.79
C LEU A 83 10.47 15.19 22.84
N ARG A 84 9.39 15.59 22.16
CA ARG A 84 8.88 16.97 22.21
C ARG A 84 8.43 17.34 23.63
N GLU A 85 7.76 16.44 24.33
CA GLU A 85 7.34 16.65 25.70
C GLU A 85 8.53 16.86 26.63
N ILE A 86 9.59 16.05 26.47
CA ILE A 86 10.82 16.17 27.27
C ILE A 86 11.47 17.53 27.00
N GLN A 87 11.56 17.96 25.76
CA GLN A 87 12.12 19.26 25.40
C GLN A 87 11.31 20.42 25.96
N ASN A 88 9.99 20.31 25.96
CA ASN A 88 9.10 21.36 26.48
C ASN A 88 9.15 21.47 27.99
N LYS A 89 9.53 20.42 28.72
CA LYS A 89 9.65 20.42 30.17
C LYS A 89 11.01 20.94 30.65
N ALA A 90 11.96 20.98 29.78
CA ALA A 90 13.30 21.49 30.07
C ALA A 90 13.35 23.01 29.92
#